data_48d528cfda98c829248323fadb3d29a5
#
_entry.id   48d528cfda98c829248323fadb3d29a5
#
_cell.length_a   1.000
_cell.length_b   1.000
_cell.length_c   1.000
_cell.angle_alpha   90.00
_cell.angle_beta   90.00
_cell.angle_gamma   90.00
#
_symmetry.space_group_name_H-M   'P 1'
#
loop_
_entity.id
_entity.type
_entity.pdbx_description
1 polymer ?
#
loop_
_entity_poly.entity_id
_entity_poly.type
_entity_poly.pdbx_seq_one_letter_code
_entity_poly.pdbx_strand_id
1 'polypeptide(L)'
;NSKEFRALDSISAREAIDALEVSEIQKDFLRSFASINGHSSSDKSSYLDQLRWLALSGFNKDFMLAKIGQYKFKNGTSELIEHMMGDSSAEVKLGTACIKIKQSDSGVTIFTNRNEEIKAKFVIMAAPLNVLKDIQFSPALSPIKQKSFKQGHTGSGVKIYIKVKGKHPIIYANGTEDMALNYLWTEYDDDDQILVGFGKDPEKLDVYDDDAVLKAVQEYLPNAEILESFGYDWNIDPYSKGTWCMYPPGMLTTAFEEMNRPEGAVHFAGSDFAYGWRGFIDGAIESGARNAQIIIEKLKNV
;
A
#
# COMPACT_ATOMS: atom_id res chain seq x y z
N ASN A 1 -10.31 17.41 -12.61
CA ASN A 1 -9.38 18.31 -11.85
C ASN A 1 -10.00 19.67 -11.55
N SER A 2 -11.13 19.68 -10.82
CA SER A 2 -11.72 20.94 -10.36
C SER A 2 -10.80 21.64 -9.34
N LYS A 3 -10.96 22.95 -9.18
CA LYS A 3 -10.22 23.74 -8.18
C LYS A 3 -10.45 23.19 -6.75
N GLU A 4 -11.65 22.67 -6.50
CA GLU A 4 -12.04 22.06 -5.22
C GLU A 4 -11.27 20.79 -4.93
N PHE A 5 -11.13 19.87 -5.89
CA PHE A 5 -10.33 18.65 -5.69
C PHE A 5 -8.85 18.94 -5.44
N ARG A 6 -8.29 19.96 -6.11
CA ARG A 6 -6.92 20.40 -5.84
C ARG A 6 -6.77 20.95 -4.43
N ALA A 7 -7.76 21.69 -3.94
CA ALA A 7 -7.76 22.20 -2.58
C ALA A 7 -7.80 21.05 -1.55
N LEU A 8 -8.66 20.06 -1.76
CA LEU A 8 -8.74 18.89 -0.88
C LEU A 8 -7.49 18.02 -0.94
N ASP A 9 -6.84 17.90 -2.10
CA ASP A 9 -5.59 17.15 -2.25
C ASP A 9 -4.39 17.87 -1.63
N SER A 10 -4.41 19.21 -1.59
CA SER A 10 -3.28 20.01 -1.09
C SER A 10 -3.10 19.98 0.42
N ILE A 11 -4.09 19.50 1.16
CA ILE A 11 -4.07 19.38 2.62
C ILE A 11 -3.95 17.93 3.06
N SER A 12 -3.38 17.73 4.24
CA SER A 12 -3.32 16.43 4.89
C SER A 12 -4.67 16.04 5.52
N ALA A 13 -4.83 14.74 5.81
CA ALA A 13 -5.98 14.26 6.57
C ALA A 13 -6.05 14.94 7.94
N ARG A 14 -4.91 15.13 8.62
CA ARG A 14 -4.84 15.83 9.91
C ARG A 14 -5.36 17.26 9.81
N GLU A 15 -4.88 18.05 8.85
CA GLU A 15 -5.34 19.44 8.68
C GLU A 15 -6.85 19.51 8.44
N ALA A 16 -7.40 18.59 7.65
CA ALA A 16 -8.84 18.53 7.42
C ALA A 16 -9.63 18.15 8.69
N ILE A 17 -9.13 17.18 9.47
CA ILE A 17 -9.76 16.73 10.72
C ILE A 17 -9.69 17.84 11.78
N ASP A 18 -8.55 18.52 11.90
CA ASP A 18 -8.33 19.59 12.89
C ASP A 18 -9.27 20.79 12.66
N ALA A 19 -9.66 21.01 11.40
CA ALA A 19 -10.62 22.05 11.02
C ALA A 19 -12.09 21.71 11.33
N LEU A 20 -12.41 20.47 11.75
CA LEU A 20 -13.78 20.09 12.10
C LEU A 20 -14.21 20.71 13.42
N GLU A 21 -15.45 21.15 13.49
CA GLU A 21 -16.09 21.66 14.72
C GLU A 21 -16.65 20.48 15.57
N VAL A 22 -15.75 19.63 16.06
CA VAL A 22 -16.05 18.45 16.90
C VAL A 22 -15.11 18.41 18.11
N SER A 23 -15.42 17.58 19.11
CA SER A 23 -14.58 17.44 20.31
C SER A 23 -13.20 16.87 19.99
N GLU A 24 -12.20 17.12 20.83
CA GLU A 24 -10.84 16.55 20.65
C GLU A 24 -10.86 15.02 20.65
N ILE A 25 -11.69 14.39 21.48
CA ILE A 25 -11.86 12.92 21.48
C ILE A 25 -12.30 12.42 20.09
N GLN A 26 -13.23 13.13 19.45
CA GLN A 26 -13.68 12.78 18.09
C GLN A 26 -12.58 13.02 17.06
N LYS A 27 -11.81 14.10 17.20
CA LYS A 27 -10.65 14.34 16.33
C LYS A 27 -9.58 13.27 16.48
N ASP A 28 -9.27 12.87 17.71
CA ASP A 28 -8.28 11.80 17.98
C ASP A 28 -8.72 10.47 17.38
N PHE A 29 -10.01 10.13 17.49
CA PHE A 29 -10.57 8.95 16.82
C PHE A 29 -10.40 9.04 15.30
N LEU A 30 -10.73 10.18 14.68
CA LEU A 30 -10.63 10.39 13.25
C LEU A 30 -9.17 10.40 12.76
N ARG A 31 -8.24 11.00 13.53
CA ARG A 31 -6.80 10.98 13.23
C ARG A 31 -6.25 9.56 13.26
N SER A 32 -6.61 8.80 14.30
CA SER A 32 -6.24 7.39 14.42
C SER A 32 -6.82 6.55 13.26
N PHE A 33 -8.09 6.74 12.92
CA PHE A 33 -8.71 6.06 11.79
C PHE A 33 -8.04 6.41 10.45
N ALA A 34 -7.75 7.70 10.21
CA ALA A 34 -7.04 8.14 9.02
C ALA A 34 -5.61 7.57 8.94
N SER A 35 -4.93 7.44 10.08
CA SER A 35 -3.59 6.88 10.12
C SER A 35 -3.57 5.38 9.80
N ILE A 36 -4.60 4.62 10.17
CA ILE A 36 -4.74 3.23 9.76
C ILE A 36 -5.06 3.13 8.28
N ASN A 37 -6.01 3.92 7.76
CA ASN A 37 -6.32 3.91 6.33
C ASN A 37 -5.11 4.25 5.47
N GLY A 38 -4.31 5.24 5.87
CA GLY A 38 -3.09 5.64 5.17
C GLY A 38 -1.87 4.79 5.51
N HIS A 39 -1.97 3.97 6.56
CA HIS A 39 -0.89 3.21 7.17
C HIS A 39 0.36 4.08 7.40
N SER A 40 0.12 5.28 7.87
CA SER A 40 1.11 6.32 8.18
C SER A 40 0.46 7.40 9.04
N SER A 41 1.23 8.32 9.57
CA SER A 41 0.68 9.46 10.32
C SER A 41 -0.32 10.27 9.47
N SER A 42 -1.42 10.70 10.08
CA SER A 42 -2.51 11.41 9.39
C SER A 42 -2.10 12.74 8.73
N ASP A 43 -0.97 13.32 9.16
CA ASP A 43 -0.37 14.51 8.56
C ASP A 43 0.40 14.23 7.26
N LYS A 44 0.73 12.96 6.98
CA LYS A 44 1.47 12.56 5.77
C LYS A 44 0.57 12.25 4.58
N SER A 45 -0.66 11.80 4.79
CA SER A 45 -1.57 11.39 3.72
C SER A 45 -2.45 12.53 3.22
N SER A 46 -2.69 12.58 1.90
CA SER A 46 -3.64 13.52 1.30
C SER A 46 -5.07 13.27 1.81
N TYR A 47 -5.78 14.33 2.19
CA TYR A 47 -7.18 14.23 2.58
C TYR A 47 -8.05 13.70 1.43
N LEU A 48 -7.82 14.17 0.21
CA LEU A 48 -8.55 13.67 -0.96
C LEU A 48 -8.34 12.18 -1.18
N ASP A 49 -7.11 11.69 -0.97
CA ASP A 49 -6.80 10.28 -1.14
C ASP A 49 -7.45 9.40 -0.05
N GLN A 50 -7.56 9.91 1.18
CA GLN A 50 -8.33 9.27 2.26
C GLN A 50 -9.81 9.12 1.90
N LEU A 51 -10.41 10.09 1.24
CA LEU A 51 -11.83 10.05 0.84
C LEU A 51 -12.11 9.08 -0.31
N ARG A 52 -11.08 8.62 -1.01
CA ARG A 52 -11.22 7.80 -2.22
C ARG A 52 -11.96 6.49 -1.96
N TRP A 53 -11.65 5.77 -0.90
CA TRP A 53 -12.33 4.51 -0.59
C TRP A 53 -13.83 4.71 -0.35
N LEU A 54 -14.18 5.77 0.35
CA LEU A 54 -15.58 6.12 0.57
C LEU A 54 -16.26 6.52 -0.75
N ALA A 55 -15.58 7.29 -1.60
CA ALA A 55 -16.09 7.68 -2.92
C ALA A 55 -16.30 6.47 -3.85
N LEU A 56 -15.37 5.51 -3.88
CA LEU A 56 -15.50 4.25 -4.63
C LEU A 56 -16.66 3.39 -4.16
N SER A 57 -17.07 3.56 -2.91
CA SER A 57 -18.22 2.89 -2.30
C SER A 57 -19.52 3.70 -2.38
N GLY A 58 -19.57 4.74 -3.24
CA GLY A 58 -20.73 5.62 -3.42
C GLY A 58 -21.07 6.42 -2.16
N PHE A 59 -20.08 6.77 -1.35
CA PHE A 59 -20.22 7.44 -0.04
C PHE A 59 -21.04 6.64 0.97
N ASN A 60 -21.10 5.32 0.80
CA ASN A 60 -21.76 4.41 1.74
C ASN A 60 -20.70 3.67 2.56
N LYS A 61 -20.59 4.04 3.85
CA LYS A 61 -19.61 3.47 4.79
C LYS A 61 -19.81 1.97 5.00
N ASP A 62 -21.05 1.51 5.13
CA ASP A 62 -21.34 0.10 5.40
C ASP A 62 -21.01 -0.77 4.18
N PHE A 63 -21.29 -0.27 2.99
CA PHE A 63 -20.88 -0.92 1.75
C PHE A 63 -19.35 -0.96 1.61
N MET A 64 -18.64 0.13 1.96
CA MET A 64 -17.18 0.17 1.98
C MET A 64 -16.61 -0.90 2.89
N LEU A 65 -17.06 -0.96 4.16
CA LEU A 65 -16.59 -1.94 5.13
C LEU A 65 -16.88 -3.38 4.70
N ALA A 66 -18.06 -3.64 4.11
CA ALA A 66 -18.38 -4.95 3.55
C ALA A 66 -17.42 -5.34 2.40
N LYS A 67 -17.03 -4.40 1.53
CA LYS A 67 -16.11 -4.69 0.41
C LYS A 67 -14.69 -4.98 0.86
N ILE A 68 -14.17 -4.27 1.85
CA ILE A 68 -12.78 -4.41 2.28
C ILE A 68 -12.56 -5.46 3.38
N GLY A 69 -13.61 -5.92 4.08
CA GLY A 69 -13.47 -6.77 5.25
C GLY A 69 -14.30 -8.06 5.28
N GLN A 70 -15.21 -8.26 4.31
CA GLN A 70 -16.18 -9.37 4.40
C GLN A 70 -15.60 -10.73 4.02
N TYR A 71 -14.65 -10.78 3.10
CA TYR A 71 -14.11 -12.03 2.55
C TYR A 71 -12.61 -12.11 2.71
N LYS A 72 -12.12 -13.34 2.91
CA LYS A 72 -10.70 -13.68 2.92
C LYS A 72 -10.45 -14.84 1.96
N PHE A 73 -9.26 -14.90 1.38
CA PHE A 73 -8.83 -16.08 0.65
C PHE A 73 -8.65 -17.24 1.64
N LYS A 74 -9.25 -18.39 1.33
CA LYS A 74 -9.23 -19.57 2.21
C LYS A 74 -7.80 -20.01 2.54
N ASN A 75 -6.93 -20.02 1.56
CA ASN A 75 -5.55 -20.49 1.67
C ASN A 75 -4.52 -19.34 1.58
N GLY A 76 -4.97 -18.09 1.84
CA GLY A 76 -4.13 -16.89 1.76
C GLY A 76 -4.01 -16.30 0.36
N THR A 77 -3.34 -15.16 0.27
CA THR A 77 -3.21 -14.39 -0.98
C THR A 77 -2.23 -15.01 -1.97
N SER A 78 -1.29 -15.82 -1.51
CA SER A 78 -0.32 -16.51 -2.36
C SER A 78 -0.98 -17.45 -3.36
N GLU A 79 -2.07 -18.13 -2.95
CA GLU A 79 -2.82 -19.03 -3.82
C GLU A 79 -3.39 -18.32 -5.06
N LEU A 80 -3.87 -17.08 -4.92
CA LEU A 80 -4.32 -16.29 -6.06
C LEU A 80 -3.18 -16.08 -7.08
N ILE A 81 -1.99 -15.74 -6.60
CA ILE A 81 -0.82 -15.51 -7.44
C ILE A 81 -0.38 -16.81 -8.12
N GLU A 82 -0.37 -17.92 -7.40
CA GLU A 82 -0.04 -19.24 -7.94
C GLU A 82 -0.99 -19.67 -9.04
N HIS A 83 -2.30 -19.46 -8.88
CA HIS A 83 -3.29 -19.72 -9.92
C HIS A 83 -3.09 -18.82 -11.14
N MET A 84 -2.88 -17.50 -10.95
CA MET A 84 -2.61 -16.58 -12.05
C MET A 84 -1.33 -16.95 -12.81
N MET A 85 -0.29 -17.41 -12.11
CA MET A 85 0.93 -17.90 -12.74
C MET A 85 0.68 -19.21 -13.51
N GLY A 86 -0.13 -20.12 -12.96
CA GLY A 86 -0.50 -21.38 -13.60
C GLY A 86 -1.30 -21.20 -14.90
N ASP A 87 -2.12 -20.16 -14.97
CA ASP A 87 -2.89 -19.80 -16.18
C ASP A 87 -2.02 -19.06 -17.23
N SER A 88 -0.79 -18.69 -16.88
CA SER A 88 0.12 -17.96 -17.75
C SER A 88 1.17 -18.89 -18.38
N SER A 89 1.50 -18.68 -19.66
CA SER A 89 2.65 -19.29 -20.31
C SER A 89 3.96 -18.48 -20.16
N ALA A 90 3.94 -17.42 -19.35
CA ALA A 90 5.10 -16.55 -19.16
C ALA A 90 6.21 -17.25 -18.35
N GLU A 91 7.45 -17.03 -18.75
CA GLU A 91 8.62 -17.45 -17.97
C GLU A 91 8.73 -16.56 -16.70
N VAL A 92 8.83 -17.19 -15.54
CA VAL A 92 9.00 -16.50 -14.24
C VAL A 92 10.44 -16.68 -13.76
N LYS A 93 11.14 -15.57 -13.57
CA LYS A 93 12.53 -15.53 -13.06
C LYS A 93 12.58 -15.00 -11.63
N LEU A 94 12.49 -15.89 -10.65
CA LEU A 94 12.61 -15.53 -9.24
C LEU A 94 14.05 -15.14 -8.88
N GLY A 95 14.20 -14.29 -7.85
CA GLY A 95 15.51 -13.79 -7.39
C GLY A 95 16.23 -12.94 -8.43
N THR A 96 15.51 -12.40 -9.43
CA THR A 96 16.08 -11.65 -10.56
C THR A 96 15.48 -10.24 -10.55
N ALA A 97 16.13 -9.30 -9.89
CA ALA A 97 15.67 -7.94 -9.77
C ALA A 97 16.09 -7.08 -10.95
N CYS A 98 15.19 -6.28 -11.50
CA CYS A 98 15.48 -5.24 -12.47
C CYS A 98 16.19 -4.07 -11.77
N ILE A 99 17.38 -3.69 -12.27
CA ILE A 99 18.16 -2.57 -11.74
C ILE A 99 18.25 -1.39 -12.71
N LYS A 100 18.04 -1.65 -14.02
CA LYS A 100 18.11 -0.62 -15.06
C LYS A 100 17.27 -1.00 -16.25
N ILE A 101 16.65 0.01 -16.86
CA ILE A 101 15.95 -0.10 -18.15
C ILE A 101 16.56 0.91 -19.12
N LYS A 102 17.00 0.41 -20.29
CA LYS A 102 17.48 1.24 -21.40
C LYS A 102 16.52 1.13 -22.58
N GLN A 103 16.00 2.24 -23.05
CA GLN A 103 15.16 2.30 -24.24
C GLN A 103 15.96 2.63 -25.49
N SER A 104 15.51 2.13 -26.62
CA SER A 104 15.98 2.45 -27.97
C SER A 104 14.80 2.42 -28.94
N ASP A 105 15.04 2.79 -30.19
CA ASP A 105 14.00 2.74 -31.25
C ASP A 105 13.48 1.30 -31.50
N SER A 106 14.26 0.28 -31.15
CA SER A 106 13.90 -1.14 -31.32
C SER A 106 13.23 -1.77 -30.11
N GLY A 107 13.02 -1.05 -29.01
CA GLY A 107 12.43 -1.57 -27.79
C GLY A 107 13.21 -1.26 -26.53
N VAL A 108 13.21 -2.17 -25.57
CA VAL A 108 13.88 -2.01 -24.27
C VAL A 108 14.87 -3.11 -23.99
N THR A 109 15.93 -2.77 -23.25
CA THR A 109 16.83 -3.73 -22.61
C THR A 109 16.74 -3.55 -21.10
N ILE A 110 16.37 -4.61 -20.40
CA ILE A 110 16.30 -4.69 -18.94
C ILE A 110 17.60 -5.32 -18.44
N PHE A 111 18.26 -4.65 -17.49
CA PHE A 111 19.46 -5.15 -16.81
C PHE A 111 19.06 -5.64 -15.42
N THR A 112 19.56 -6.80 -15.03
CA THR A 112 19.22 -7.44 -13.77
C THR A 112 20.40 -7.43 -12.79
N ASN A 113 20.10 -7.65 -11.52
CA ASN A 113 21.09 -7.83 -10.44
C ASN A 113 21.99 -9.08 -10.63
N ARG A 114 21.66 -9.95 -11.60
CA ARG A 114 22.44 -11.13 -11.99
C ARG A 114 23.32 -10.89 -13.21
N ASN A 115 23.48 -9.63 -13.65
CA ASN A 115 24.20 -9.25 -14.87
C ASN A 115 23.58 -9.84 -16.15
N GLU A 116 22.29 -10.14 -16.14
CA GLU A 116 21.56 -10.56 -17.34
C GLU A 116 21.03 -9.34 -18.09
N GLU A 117 20.99 -9.44 -19.43
CA GLU A 117 20.29 -8.49 -20.31
C GLU A 117 19.09 -9.18 -20.94
N ILE A 118 17.90 -8.64 -20.69
CA ILE A 118 16.64 -9.13 -21.26
C ILE A 118 16.13 -8.09 -22.25
N LYS A 119 15.97 -8.47 -23.51
CA LYS A 119 15.45 -7.59 -24.57
C LYS A 119 13.96 -7.85 -24.81
N ALA A 120 13.18 -6.77 -24.93
CA ALA A 120 11.74 -6.84 -25.20
C ALA A 120 11.30 -5.66 -26.07
N LYS A 121 10.13 -5.79 -26.73
CA LYS A 121 9.49 -4.66 -27.42
C LYS A 121 8.92 -3.64 -26.43
N PHE A 122 8.34 -4.12 -25.34
CA PHE A 122 7.75 -3.32 -24.26
C PHE A 122 8.10 -3.91 -22.90
N VAL A 123 8.04 -3.08 -21.87
CA VAL A 123 8.12 -3.51 -20.46
C VAL A 123 6.98 -2.90 -19.65
N ILE A 124 6.36 -3.71 -18.81
CA ILE A 124 5.44 -3.23 -17.77
C ILE A 124 6.20 -3.26 -16.44
N MET A 125 6.46 -2.09 -15.90
CA MET A 125 7.07 -1.92 -14.60
C MET A 125 5.99 -2.00 -13.53
N ALA A 126 5.91 -3.15 -12.85
CA ALA A 126 4.90 -3.44 -11.81
C ALA A 126 5.50 -3.45 -10.39
N ALA A 127 6.67 -2.85 -10.21
CA ALA A 127 7.28 -2.68 -8.90
C ALA A 127 6.54 -1.61 -8.08
N PRO A 128 6.52 -1.73 -6.73
CA PRO A 128 5.95 -0.70 -5.86
C PRO A 128 6.56 0.69 -6.11
N LEU A 129 5.74 1.74 -5.97
CA LEU A 129 6.14 3.13 -6.21
C LEU A 129 7.43 3.50 -5.45
N ASN A 130 7.54 3.05 -4.19
CA ASN A 130 8.68 3.36 -3.32
C ASN A 130 10.00 2.69 -3.75
N VAL A 131 9.95 1.71 -4.65
CA VAL A 131 11.12 0.99 -5.19
C VAL A 131 11.61 1.62 -6.50
N LEU A 132 10.74 2.29 -7.25
CA LEU A 132 11.06 2.80 -8.59
C LEU A 132 12.22 3.80 -8.62
N LYS A 133 12.49 4.49 -7.51
CA LYS A 133 13.64 5.40 -7.35
C LYS A 133 15.00 4.69 -7.44
N ASP A 134 15.04 3.37 -7.20
CA ASP A 134 16.27 2.58 -7.22
C ASP A 134 16.56 2.00 -8.60
N ILE A 135 15.63 2.10 -9.54
CA ILE A 135 15.76 1.60 -10.90
C ILE A 135 16.24 2.74 -11.81
N GLN A 136 17.34 2.50 -12.50
CA GLN A 136 17.89 3.47 -13.47
C GLN A 136 17.12 3.40 -14.78
N PHE A 137 16.62 4.54 -15.27
CA PHE A 137 16.00 4.66 -16.60
C PHE A 137 16.90 5.46 -17.55
N SER A 138 17.04 4.98 -18.78
CA SER A 138 17.79 5.65 -19.85
C SER A 138 16.99 5.55 -21.17
N PRO A 139 16.54 6.69 -21.76
CA PRO A 139 16.67 8.05 -21.22
C PRO A 139 15.99 8.20 -19.87
N ALA A 140 16.30 9.28 -19.16
CA ALA A 140 15.65 9.62 -17.89
C ALA A 140 14.15 9.83 -18.11
N LEU A 141 13.33 9.43 -17.14
CA LEU A 141 11.87 9.64 -17.14
C LEU A 141 11.53 11.14 -17.05
N SER A 142 10.28 11.49 -17.32
CA SER A 142 9.80 12.85 -17.17
C SER A 142 10.10 13.44 -15.78
N PRO A 143 10.33 14.76 -15.64
CA PRO A 143 10.64 15.37 -14.35
C PRO A 143 9.59 15.11 -13.27
N ILE A 144 8.31 15.02 -13.66
CA ILE A 144 7.20 14.74 -12.74
C ILE A 144 7.33 13.32 -12.20
N LYS A 145 7.58 12.31 -13.08
CA LYS A 145 7.79 10.92 -12.63
C LYS A 145 9.00 10.80 -11.72
N GLN A 146 10.14 11.39 -12.11
CA GLN A 146 11.36 11.36 -11.29
C GLN A 146 11.10 11.92 -9.88
N LYS A 147 10.42 13.08 -9.80
CA LYS A 147 10.05 13.70 -8.52
C LYS A 147 9.13 12.78 -7.70
N SER A 148 8.08 12.24 -8.32
CA SER A 148 7.08 11.40 -7.64
C SER A 148 7.66 10.07 -7.18
N PHE A 149 8.50 9.42 -8.00
CA PHE A 149 9.16 8.16 -7.62
C PHE A 149 10.20 8.37 -6.50
N LYS A 150 10.88 9.53 -6.49
CA LYS A 150 11.76 9.89 -5.39
C LYS A 150 10.98 10.15 -4.10
N GLN A 151 9.81 10.79 -4.18
CA GLN A 151 8.94 11.06 -3.04
C GLN A 151 8.29 9.80 -2.49
N GLY A 152 7.77 8.93 -3.37
CA GLY A 152 7.04 7.72 -2.99
C GLY A 152 5.65 7.98 -2.42
N HIS A 153 5.00 6.91 -1.99
CA HIS A 153 3.78 6.95 -1.21
C HIS A 153 4.08 6.93 0.29
N THR A 154 3.08 7.23 1.12
CA THR A 154 3.28 7.45 2.56
C THR A 154 3.12 6.19 3.43
N GLY A 155 2.56 5.11 2.88
CA GLY A 155 2.28 3.89 3.65
C GLY A 155 3.55 3.26 4.20
N SER A 156 3.71 3.30 5.53
CA SER A 156 4.91 2.87 6.25
C SER A 156 4.60 2.19 7.60
N GLY A 157 3.34 1.92 7.90
CA GLY A 157 2.94 1.33 9.17
C GLY A 157 3.34 -0.14 9.33
N VAL A 158 2.94 -0.72 10.44
CA VAL A 158 3.15 -2.13 10.77
C VAL A 158 1.84 -2.85 10.97
N LYS A 159 1.82 -4.14 10.63
CA LYS A 159 0.74 -5.06 10.94
C LYS A 159 1.31 -6.28 11.64
N ILE A 160 0.67 -6.71 12.71
CA ILE A 160 1.12 -7.84 13.51
C ILE A 160 -0.05 -8.75 13.90
N TYR A 161 0.19 -10.05 13.87
CA TYR A 161 -0.67 -11.07 14.47
C TYR A 161 -0.07 -11.49 15.79
N ILE A 162 -0.89 -11.61 16.84
CA ILE A 162 -0.45 -11.84 18.20
C ILE A 162 -1.32 -12.93 18.80
N LYS A 163 -0.71 -14.05 19.17
CA LYS A 163 -1.38 -15.13 19.90
C LYS A 163 -1.26 -14.84 21.40
N VAL A 164 -2.40 -14.62 22.05
CA VAL A 164 -2.47 -14.41 23.50
C VAL A 164 -3.02 -15.63 24.19
N LYS A 165 -2.47 -15.95 25.37
CA LYS A 165 -2.85 -17.11 26.17
C LYS A 165 -4.23 -16.95 26.78
N GLY A 166 -5.07 -17.96 26.54
CA GLY A 166 -6.40 -18.05 27.16
C GLY A 166 -7.40 -17.07 26.59
N LYS A 167 -8.52 -16.95 27.30
CA LYS A 167 -9.65 -16.08 26.89
C LYS A 167 -9.57 -14.70 27.51
N HIS A 168 -9.70 -13.70 26.67
CA HIS A 168 -9.85 -12.30 27.01
C HIS A 168 -11.19 -11.77 26.46
N PRO A 169 -11.67 -10.60 26.91
CA PRO A 169 -12.80 -9.95 26.24
C PRO A 169 -12.54 -9.78 24.74
N ILE A 170 -13.53 -10.05 23.92
CA ILE A 170 -13.44 -9.75 22.49
C ILE A 170 -13.33 -8.24 22.34
N ILE A 171 -12.27 -7.78 21.67
CA ILE A 171 -11.99 -6.36 21.49
C ILE A 171 -12.05 -5.96 20.02
N TYR A 172 -12.45 -4.73 19.80
CA TYR A 172 -12.33 -3.98 18.57
C TYR A 172 -12.00 -2.55 18.97
N ALA A 173 -10.71 -2.27 19.12
CA ALA A 173 -10.22 -1.06 19.73
C ALA A 173 -9.52 -0.15 18.72
N ASN A 174 -9.87 1.13 18.78
CA ASN A 174 -9.18 2.21 18.11
C ASN A 174 -8.61 3.14 19.17
N GLY A 175 -7.30 3.07 19.39
CA GLY A 175 -6.56 3.93 20.30
C GLY A 175 -6.27 5.30 19.71
N THR A 176 -5.47 6.10 20.39
CA THR A 176 -5.00 7.37 19.83
C THR A 176 -3.94 7.12 18.76
N GLU A 177 -3.78 8.08 17.86
CA GLU A 177 -2.78 8.00 16.78
C GLU A 177 -1.35 7.85 17.30
N ASP A 178 -1.10 8.21 18.56
CA ASP A 178 0.24 8.16 19.16
C ASP A 178 0.61 6.85 19.83
N MET A 179 -0.33 5.93 19.98
CA MET A 179 -0.07 4.59 20.51
C MET A 179 0.77 3.77 19.52
N ALA A 180 1.55 2.83 20.04
CA ALA A 180 2.38 1.93 19.23
C ALA A 180 1.51 1.03 18.34
N LEU A 181 0.45 0.45 18.93
CA LEU A 181 -0.67 -0.13 18.20
C LEU A 181 -1.86 0.81 18.38
N ASN A 182 -2.25 1.51 17.33
CA ASN A 182 -3.41 2.40 17.40
C ASN A 182 -4.71 1.73 16.90
N TYR A 183 -4.62 0.46 16.50
CA TYR A 183 -5.77 -0.37 16.15
C TYR A 183 -5.49 -1.82 16.56
N LEU A 184 -6.44 -2.44 17.32
CA LEU A 184 -6.30 -3.80 17.80
C LEU A 184 -7.68 -4.48 17.85
N TRP A 185 -7.79 -5.70 17.30
CA TRP A 185 -9.02 -6.48 17.42
C TRP A 185 -8.75 -7.97 17.59
N THR A 186 -9.73 -8.68 18.15
CA THR A 186 -9.76 -10.15 18.22
C THR A 186 -10.13 -10.70 16.85
N GLU A 187 -9.20 -11.39 16.22
CA GLU A 187 -9.37 -11.99 14.91
C GLU A 187 -9.96 -13.41 15.00
N TYR A 188 -9.43 -14.21 15.93
CA TYR A 188 -9.93 -15.54 16.25
C TYR A 188 -10.12 -15.68 17.75
N ASP A 189 -11.29 -16.22 18.15
CA ASP A 189 -11.68 -16.42 19.54
C ASP A 189 -11.64 -17.92 19.91
N ASP A 190 -10.48 -18.53 19.70
CA ASP A 190 -10.17 -19.92 20.09
C ASP A 190 -9.75 -20.00 21.58
N ASP A 191 -9.32 -21.18 22.06
CA ASP A 191 -8.85 -21.36 23.45
C ASP A 191 -7.72 -20.39 23.82
N ASP A 192 -6.77 -20.16 22.89
CA ASP A 192 -5.86 -19.04 22.86
C ASP A 192 -6.31 -18.10 21.74
N GLN A 193 -6.50 -16.84 22.06
CA GLN A 193 -6.99 -15.89 21.06
C GLN A 193 -5.88 -15.38 20.15
N ILE A 194 -6.26 -15.05 18.90
CA ILE A 194 -5.39 -14.35 17.97
C ILE A 194 -5.91 -12.93 17.78
N LEU A 195 -5.05 -11.97 18.09
CA LEU A 195 -5.30 -10.55 17.87
C LEU A 195 -4.61 -10.10 16.57
N VAL A 196 -5.17 -9.08 15.94
CA VAL A 196 -4.52 -8.33 14.85
C VAL A 196 -4.35 -6.90 15.29
N GLY A 197 -3.11 -6.42 15.23
CA GLY A 197 -2.75 -5.06 15.55
C GLY A 197 -2.21 -4.29 14.36
N PHE A 198 -2.50 -3.00 14.31
CA PHE A 198 -1.90 -2.05 13.38
C PHE A 198 -1.28 -0.88 14.15
N GLY A 199 -0.09 -0.50 13.69
CA GLY A 199 0.60 0.73 14.09
C GLY A 199 0.98 1.55 12.87
N LYS A 200 0.92 2.87 12.98
CA LYS A 200 1.25 3.79 11.87
C LYS A 200 2.75 4.01 11.68
N ASP A 201 3.55 3.64 12.67
CA ASP A 201 4.95 4.06 12.75
C ASP A 201 5.84 2.88 13.20
N PRO A 202 6.67 2.35 12.31
CA PRO A 202 7.58 1.25 12.64
C PRO A 202 8.66 1.65 13.68
N GLU A 203 8.92 2.95 13.86
CA GLU A 203 9.86 3.40 14.91
C GLU A 203 9.25 3.28 16.32
N LYS A 204 7.92 3.20 16.44
CA LYS A 204 7.20 3.04 17.71
C LYS A 204 6.99 1.59 18.11
N LEU A 205 7.04 0.66 17.15
CA LEU A 205 6.86 -0.76 17.40
C LEU A 205 7.80 -1.57 16.51
N ASP A 206 8.85 -2.09 17.09
CA ASP A 206 9.60 -3.17 16.49
C ASP A 206 8.77 -4.48 16.59
N VAL A 207 8.29 -4.97 15.47
CA VAL A 207 7.48 -6.19 15.41
C VAL A 207 8.27 -7.47 15.70
N TYR A 208 9.58 -7.38 15.80
CA TYR A 208 10.50 -8.47 16.14
C TYR A 208 10.92 -8.45 17.62
N ASP A 209 10.50 -7.43 18.40
CA ASP A 209 10.74 -7.32 19.84
C ASP A 209 9.47 -7.73 20.60
N ASP A 210 9.49 -8.94 21.16
CA ASP A 210 8.36 -9.52 21.90
C ASP A 210 7.97 -8.68 23.14
N ASP A 211 8.93 -8.03 23.81
CA ASP A 211 8.67 -7.17 24.97
C ASP A 211 7.96 -5.88 24.53
N ALA A 212 8.36 -5.29 23.40
CA ALA A 212 7.70 -4.12 22.83
C ALA A 212 6.26 -4.46 22.39
N VAL A 213 6.06 -5.62 21.74
CA VAL A 213 4.74 -6.12 21.34
C VAL A 213 3.86 -6.35 22.56
N LEU A 214 4.36 -7.04 23.58
CA LEU A 214 3.63 -7.29 24.83
C LEU A 214 3.19 -5.98 25.48
N LYS A 215 4.07 -5.00 25.59
CA LYS A 215 3.76 -3.70 26.17
C LYS A 215 2.65 -2.98 25.39
N ALA A 216 2.71 -3.02 24.05
CA ALA A 216 1.69 -2.40 23.20
C ALA A 216 0.32 -3.10 23.35
N VAL A 217 0.28 -4.42 23.49
CA VAL A 217 -0.97 -5.17 23.74
C VAL A 217 -1.53 -4.88 25.12
N GLN A 218 -0.67 -4.76 26.14
CA GLN A 218 -1.08 -4.51 27.52
C GLN A 218 -1.69 -3.12 27.74
N GLU A 219 -1.53 -2.18 26.82
CA GLU A 219 -2.29 -0.93 26.81
C GLU A 219 -3.80 -1.16 26.65
N TYR A 220 -4.22 -2.27 26.03
CA TYR A 220 -5.60 -2.68 25.82
C TYR A 220 -6.04 -3.83 26.73
N LEU A 221 -5.16 -4.79 26.94
CA LEU A 221 -5.39 -6.00 27.72
C LEU A 221 -4.29 -6.13 28.79
N PRO A 222 -4.41 -5.45 29.96
CA PRO A 222 -3.35 -5.34 30.96
C PRO A 222 -2.79 -6.67 31.48
N ASN A 223 -3.58 -7.75 31.41
CA ASN A 223 -3.18 -9.07 31.90
C ASN A 223 -2.84 -10.04 30.74
N ALA A 224 -2.64 -9.54 29.53
CA ALA A 224 -2.28 -10.40 28.39
C ALA A 224 -0.89 -11.03 28.60
N GLU A 225 -0.78 -12.30 28.26
CA GLU A 225 0.46 -13.08 28.13
C GLU A 225 0.56 -13.50 26.65
N ILE A 226 1.63 -13.09 25.97
CA ILE A 226 1.86 -13.44 24.57
C ILE A 226 2.50 -14.81 24.49
N LEU A 227 1.96 -15.69 23.65
CA LEU A 227 2.52 -17.00 23.32
C LEU A 227 3.40 -16.91 22.08
N GLU A 228 2.98 -16.14 21.10
CA GLU A 228 3.66 -15.97 19.81
C GLU A 228 3.21 -14.67 19.16
N SER A 229 4.11 -14.00 18.46
CA SER A 229 3.79 -12.87 17.59
C SER A 229 4.38 -13.05 16.20
N PHE A 230 3.68 -12.55 15.18
CA PHE A 230 4.13 -12.57 13.80
C PHE A 230 3.83 -11.24 13.12
N GLY A 231 4.87 -10.52 12.79
CA GLY A 231 4.85 -9.30 12.01
C GLY A 231 5.98 -9.30 10.97
N TYR A 232 5.85 -8.48 9.95
CA TYR A 232 6.91 -8.24 8.98
C TYR A 232 7.01 -6.76 8.68
N ASP A 233 8.19 -6.20 8.87
CA ASP A 233 8.45 -4.80 8.55
C ASP A 233 8.76 -4.64 7.05
N TRP A 234 7.73 -4.30 6.28
CA TRP A 234 7.83 -4.05 4.84
C TRP A 234 8.65 -2.81 4.48
N ASN A 235 8.95 -1.95 5.45
CA ASN A 235 9.72 -0.72 5.19
C ASN A 235 11.19 -1.02 4.94
N ILE A 236 11.74 -2.05 5.64
CA ILE A 236 13.13 -2.50 5.44
C ILE A 236 13.29 -3.48 4.27
N ASP A 237 12.19 -4.02 3.75
CA ASP A 237 12.24 -4.89 2.58
C ASP A 237 12.70 -4.12 1.34
N PRO A 238 13.78 -4.55 0.65
CA PRO A 238 14.35 -3.80 -0.47
C PRO A 238 13.45 -3.72 -1.70
N TYR A 239 12.43 -4.57 -1.80
CA TYR A 239 11.53 -4.68 -2.95
C TYR A 239 10.11 -4.16 -2.66
N SER A 240 9.86 -3.69 -1.43
CA SER A 240 8.60 -3.07 -0.99
C SER A 240 8.81 -1.63 -0.54
N LYS A 241 9.69 -1.39 0.43
CA LYS A 241 10.04 -0.08 1.01
C LYS A 241 8.81 0.69 1.50
N GLY A 242 7.84 -0.03 2.05
CA GLY A 242 6.59 0.49 2.53
C GLY A 242 5.46 -0.53 2.46
N THR A 243 4.28 -0.12 2.84
CA THR A 243 3.06 -0.94 2.91
C THR A 243 2.10 -0.59 1.76
N TRP A 244 0.80 -0.50 1.99
CA TRP A 244 -0.12 -0.13 0.91
C TRP A 244 -0.06 1.36 0.56
N CYS A 245 -0.39 1.67 -0.69
CA CYS A 245 -0.27 3.00 -1.24
C CYS A 245 -1.33 3.97 -0.72
N MET A 246 -0.86 5.05 -0.12
CA MET A 246 -1.60 6.28 0.12
C MET A 246 -0.73 7.46 -0.33
N TYR A 247 -1.26 8.36 -1.14
CA TYR A 247 -0.47 9.47 -1.66
C TYR A 247 -0.33 10.60 -0.65
N PRO A 248 0.83 11.28 -0.63
CA PRO A 248 1.00 12.51 0.13
C PRO A 248 0.19 13.67 -0.48
N PRO A 249 -0.04 14.75 0.28
CA PRO A 249 -0.72 15.94 -0.23
C PRO A 249 -0.18 16.45 -1.56
N GLY A 250 -1.07 16.76 -2.48
CA GLY A 250 -0.79 17.30 -3.80
C GLY A 250 -0.43 16.28 -4.88
N MET A 251 -0.05 15.05 -4.55
CA MET A 251 0.43 14.08 -5.53
C MET A 251 -0.69 13.59 -6.46
N LEU A 252 -1.90 13.37 -5.94
CA LEU A 252 -3.01 12.84 -6.73
C LEU A 252 -3.40 13.78 -7.87
N THR A 253 -3.51 15.08 -7.61
CA THR A 253 -3.96 16.04 -8.62
C THR A 253 -2.86 16.62 -9.50
N THR A 254 -1.58 16.46 -9.12
CA THR A 254 -0.46 17.04 -9.87
C THR A 254 0.39 16.00 -10.60
N ALA A 255 0.42 14.76 -10.16
CA ALA A 255 1.35 13.76 -10.67
C ALA A 255 0.69 12.45 -11.15
N PHE A 256 -0.47 12.07 -10.64
CA PHE A 256 -1.06 10.76 -10.87
C PHE A 256 -1.22 10.41 -12.37
N GLU A 257 -1.77 11.33 -13.16
CA GLU A 257 -1.95 11.13 -14.60
C GLU A 257 -0.61 10.94 -15.32
N GLU A 258 0.38 11.75 -14.95
CA GLU A 258 1.72 11.64 -15.55
C GLU A 258 2.42 10.35 -15.11
N MET A 259 2.30 9.94 -13.84
CA MET A 259 2.86 8.66 -13.36
C MET A 259 2.30 7.46 -14.15
N ASN A 260 1.03 7.50 -14.51
CA ASN A 260 0.36 6.46 -15.30
C ASN A 260 0.67 6.51 -16.80
N ARG A 261 1.15 7.65 -17.32
CA ARG A 261 1.45 7.77 -18.75
C ARG A 261 2.67 6.92 -19.12
N PRO A 262 2.58 6.06 -20.14
CA PRO A 262 3.75 5.36 -20.67
C PRO A 262 4.82 6.33 -21.16
N GLU A 263 6.07 5.97 -21.03
CA GLU A 263 7.19 6.67 -21.65
C GLU A 263 7.88 5.75 -22.67
N GLY A 264 7.61 6.00 -23.94
CA GLY A 264 8.09 5.14 -25.03
C GLY A 264 7.54 3.71 -24.89
N ALA A 265 8.44 2.76 -24.70
CA ALA A 265 8.12 1.35 -24.52
C ALA A 265 7.98 0.92 -23.03
N VAL A 266 8.14 1.85 -22.08
CA VAL A 266 7.99 1.58 -20.65
C VAL A 266 6.59 1.97 -20.17
N HIS A 267 5.86 1.02 -19.64
CA HIS A 267 4.54 1.17 -19.02
C HIS A 267 4.65 0.96 -17.51
N PHE A 268 3.75 1.57 -16.74
CA PHE A 268 3.73 1.47 -15.28
C PHE A 268 2.41 0.87 -14.80
N ALA A 269 2.49 -0.15 -13.95
CA ALA A 269 1.35 -0.86 -13.38
C ALA A 269 1.63 -1.23 -11.92
N GLY A 270 0.69 -1.91 -11.30
CA GLY A 270 0.71 -2.29 -9.89
C GLY A 270 -0.40 -1.58 -9.13
N SER A 271 -0.59 -1.98 -7.88
CA SER A 271 -1.63 -1.40 -7.03
C SER A 271 -1.53 0.13 -6.91
N ASP A 272 -0.29 0.66 -6.91
CA ASP A 272 0.00 2.06 -6.67
C ASP A 272 -0.37 2.97 -7.86
N PHE A 273 -0.62 2.37 -9.02
CA PHE A 273 -0.99 3.03 -10.28
C PHE A 273 -2.47 2.83 -10.66
N ALA A 274 -3.27 2.22 -9.79
CA ALA A 274 -4.67 1.96 -10.08
C ALA A 274 -5.53 3.22 -10.03
N TYR A 275 -6.51 3.31 -10.95
CA TYR A 275 -7.53 4.36 -10.94
C TYR A 275 -8.62 4.07 -9.92
N GLY A 276 -8.98 2.79 -9.75
CA GLY A 276 -9.98 2.32 -8.79
C GLY A 276 -9.41 2.10 -7.38
N TRP A 277 -9.40 0.86 -6.94
CA TRP A 277 -8.95 0.44 -5.61
C TRP A 277 -7.41 0.41 -5.50
N ARG A 278 -6.80 1.60 -5.54
CA ARG A 278 -5.34 1.77 -5.37
C ARG A 278 -4.91 1.28 -4.00
N GLY A 279 -3.78 0.54 -3.96
CA GLY A 279 -3.27 -0.09 -2.76
C GLY A 279 -3.86 -1.48 -2.48
N PHE A 280 -4.81 -1.95 -3.30
CA PHE A 280 -5.44 -3.26 -3.19
C PHE A 280 -5.03 -4.20 -4.34
N ILE A 281 -5.22 -5.50 -4.14
CA ILE A 281 -5.02 -6.53 -5.18
C ILE A 281 -5.89 -6.24 -6.40
N ASP A 282 -7.15 -5.83 -6.21
CA ASP A 282 -8.08 -5.42 -7.28
C ASP A 282 -7.46 -4.33 -8.18
N GLY A 283 -6.90 -3.29 -7.57
CA GLY A 283 -6.22 -2.23 -8.30
C GLY A 283 -4.96 -2.71 -9.04
N ALA A 284 -4.21 -3.66 -8.48
CA ALA A 284 -3.08 -4.24 -9.18
C ALA A 284 -3.51 -4.98 -10.45
N ILE A 285 -4.58 -5.77 -10.38
CA ILE A 285 -5.18 -6.47 -11.52
C ILE A 285 -5.71 -5.46 -12.55
N GLU A 286 -6.46 -4.43 -12.12
CA GLU A 286 -6.99 -3.37 -12.99
C GLU A 286 -5.88 -2.70 -13.79
N SER A 287 -4.84 -2.24 -13.11
CA SER A 287 -3.74 -1.50 -13.75
C SER A 287 -2.90 -2.39 -14.67
N GLY A 288 -2.68 -3.64 -14.29
CA GLY A 288 -2.00 -4.65 -15.11
C GLY A 288 -2.77 -4.95 -16.40
N ALA A 289 -4.06 -5.24 -16.31
CA ALA A 289 -4.94 -5.52 -17.45
C ALA A 289 -5.01 -4.32 -18.40
N ARG A 290 -5.16 -3.10 -17.87
CA ARG A 290 -5.17 -1.87 -18.68
C ARG A 290 -3.89 -1.70 -19.49
N ASN A 291 -2.72 -1.86 -18.87
CA ASN A 291 -1.45 -1.72 -19.56
C ASN A 291 -1.19 -2.84 -20.57
N ALA A 292 -1.58 -4.07 -20.26
CA ALA A 292 -1.51 -5.19 -21.18
C ALA A 292 -2.36 -4.93 -22.44
N GLN A 293 -3.60 -4.43 -22.30
CA GLN A 293 -4.46 -4.10 -23.42
C GLN A 293 -3.84 -3.02 -24.32
N ILE A 294 -3.27 -1.96 -23.75
CA ILE A 294 -2.60 -0.91 -24.52
C ILE A 294 -1.42 -1.48 -25.32
N ILE A 295 -0.64 -2.39 -24.73
CA ILE A 295 0.50 -3.00 -25.41
C ILE A 295 0.04 -3.95 -26.51
N ILE A 296 -1.01 -4.75 -26.30
CA ILE A 296 -1.58 -5.63 -27.31
C ILE A 296 -2.04 -4.83 -28.56
N GLU A 297 -2.69 -3.69 -28.34
CA GLU A 297 -3.11 -2.81 -29.43
C GLU A 297 -1.90 -2.23 -30.21
N LYS A 298 -0.84 -1.82 -29.51
CA LYS A 298 0.38 -1.36 -30.15
C LYS A 298 1.07 -2.47 -30.97
N LEU A 299 1.10 -3.69 -30.46
CA LEU A 299 1.72 -4.83 -31.13
C LEU A 299 0.99 -5.26 -32.42
N LYS A 300 -0.33 -4.99 -32.53
CA LYS A 300 -1.10 -5.26 -33.74
C LYS A 300 -0.78 -4.29 -34.89
N ASN A 301 -0.20 -3.12 -34.56
CA ASN A 301 0.10 -2.05 -35.51
C ASN A 301 1.61 -1.99 -35.87
N VAL A 302 2.40 -2.95 -35.42
CA VAL A 302 3.83 -3.15 -35.71
C VAL A 302 4.03 -4.45 -36.48
#